data_a15fabf0b416b2df408ab3e273051d42
#
_entry.id   a15fabf0b416b2df408ab3e273051d42
#
_cell.length_a   1.000
_cell.length_b   1.000
_cell.length_c   1.000
_cell.angle_alpha   90.00
_cell.angle_beta   90.00
_cell.angle_gamma   90.00
#
_symmetry.space_group_name_H-M   'P 1'
#
loop_
_entity.id
_entity.type
_entity.pdbx_description
1 polymer ?
#
loop_
_entity_poly.entity_id
_entity_poly.type
_entity_poly.pdbx_seq_one_letter_code
_entity_poly.pdbx_strand_id
1 'polypeptide(L)'
;MNKKDSFENIKITAKGEPRAWVELEAIKTLWFNTGTLCNLQCGNCYIESSPVNDRLVFITPKDIQKHLDEISLLDHKGHIQESINIGLTGGEPFLNPDIIDIIELILTYKLPLLILTNGTRLIRRFEKKLILLSQLHPDLLNFRISLDHFTEQVHDQERGKGNFNKVINTLKWMSENDFNFTVAGRSLITASMIDTRKKYLELFLKEDINLKTPEEIIIFPEMNAKKNPPEITEQCWGILDKT
;
A
#
# COMPACT_ATOMS: atom_id res chain seq x y z
N MET A 1 -6.36 19.26 24.71
CA MET A 1 -7.49 18.93 23.84
C MET A 1 -7.63 17.41 23.79
N ASN A 2 -8.77 16.89 24.19
CA ASN A 2 -9.02 15.45 24.19
C ASN A 2 -9.13 14.96 22.74
N LYS A 3 -8.56 13.79 22.44
CA LYS A 3 -8.66 13.12 21.14
C LYS A 3 -10.12 12.94 20.61
N LYS A 4 -11.10 13.10 21.49
CA LYS A 4 -12.54 12.94 21.17
C LYS A 4 -13.15 14.13 20.43
N ASP A 5 -12.56 15.31 20.49
CA ASP A 5 -13.18 16.53 19.95
C ASP A 5 -12.71 16.89 18.54
N SER A 6 -11.60 16.27 18.08
CA SER A 6 -11.09 16.45 16.72
C SER A 6 -11.85 15.54 15.76
N PHE A 7 -12.25 16.06 14.60
CA PHE A 7 -12.95 15.33 13.52
C PHE A 7 -14.41 14.92 13.79
N GLU A 8 -15.04 15.38 14.88
CA GLU A 8 -16.46 15.10 15.15
C GLU A 8 -17.40 15.85 14.18
N ASN A 9 -17.00 17.02 13.74
CA ASN A 9 -17.80 17.82 12.80
C ASN A 9 -17.15 17.83 11.41
N ILE A 10 -17.93 17.50 10.39
CA ILE A 10 -17.49 17.45 8.99
C ILE A 10 -17.09 18.83 8.44
N LYS A 11 -17.73 19.91 8.91
CA LYS A 11 -17.60 21.26 8.33
C LYS A 11 -16.68 22.17 9.13
N ILE A 12 -16.52 21.90 10.42
CA ILE A 12 -15.85 22.81 11.37
C ILE A 12 -14.83 22.00 12.17
N THR A 13 -13.62 22.58 12.35
CA THR A 13 -12.58 22.00 13.20
C THR A 13 -12.93 22.14 14.68
N ALA A 14 -12.22 21.44 15.57
CA ALA A 14 -12.36 21.60 17.01
C ALA A 14 -12.06 23.04 17.49
N LYS A 15 -11.39 23.87 16.68
CA LYS A 15 -11.14 25.29 16.94
C LYS A 15 -12.20 26.22 16.38
N GLY A 16 -13.25 25.70 15.74
CA GLY A 16 -14.30 26.50 15.11
C GLY A 16 -13.95 27.06 13.73
N GLU A 17 -12.86 26.64 13.11
CA GLU A 17 -12.45 27.07 11.77
C GLU A 17 -13.13 26.22 10.70
N PRO A 18 -13.48 26.78 9.51
CA PRO A 18 -13.98 26.01 8.39
C PRO A 18 -12.96 24.94 7.94
N ARG A 19 -13.42 23.70 7.78
CA ARG A 19 -12.56 22.63 7.20
C ARG A 19 -12.36 22.86 5.73
N ALA A 20 -11.14 22.58 5.26
CA ALA A 20 -10.90 22.46 3.84
C ALA A 20 -11.68 21.26 3.27
N TRP A 21 -12.17 21.41 2.10
CA TRP A 21 -12.79 20.35 1.32
C TRP A 21 -12.37 20.46 -0.14
N VAL A 22 -12.38 19.33 -0.81
CA VAL A 22 -12.13 19.25 -2.25
C VAL A 22 -13.30 18.56 -2.91
N GLU A 23 -13.67 19.06 -4.07
CA GLU A 23 -14.64 18.40 -4.92
C GLU A 23 -14.02 17.16 -5.57
N LEU A 24 -14.78 16.08 -5.67
CA LEU A 24 -14.33 14.88 -6.37
C LEU A 24 -14.38 15.14 -7.87
N GLU A 25 -13.22 15.32 -8.48
CA GLU A 25 -13.11 15.57 -9.93
C GLU A 25 -13.05 14.26 -10.72
N ALA A 26 -12.30 13.26 -10.24
CA ALA A 26 -12.15 11.97 -10.90
C ALA A 26 -11.73 10.87 -9.91
N ILE A 27 -12.13 9.64 -10.20
CA ILE A 27 -11.64 8.45 -9.49
C ILE A 27 -10.38 7.97 -10.22
N LYS A 28 -9.21 8.12 -9.58
CA LYS A 28 -7.92 7.65 -10.13
C LYS A 28 -7.52 6.28 -9.61
N THR A 29 -7.87 5.99 -8.36
CA THR A 29 -7.55 4.70 -7.73
C THR A 29 -8.69 4.28 -6.82
N LEU A 30 -9.11 3.03 -6.95
CA LEU A 30 -10.04 2.39 -6.02
C LEU A 30 -9.29 1.40 -5.15
N TRP A 31 -9.32 1.61 -3.82
CA TRP A 31 -8.67 0.75 -2.85
C TRP A 31 -9.65 -0.21 -2.20
N PHE A 32 -9.33 -1.51 -2.23
CA PHE A 32 -10.03 -2.53 -1.49
C PHE A 32 -9.23 -2.97 -0.28
N ASN A 33 -9.86 -2.95 0.89
CA ASN A 33 -9.30 -3.56 2.09
C ASN A 33 -9.69 -5.05 2.10
N THR A 34 -8.70 -5.93 2.01
CA THR A 34 -8.91 -7.38 1.88
C THR A 34 -9.23 -8.08 3.21
N GLY A 35 -9.32 -7.33 4.30
CA GLY A 35 -9.54 -7.80 5.66
C GLY A 35 -8.49 -7.24 6.62
N THR A 36 -8.73 -7.30 7.93
CA THR A 36 -7.79 -6.77 8.95
C THR A 36 -6.84 -7.81 9.53
N LEU A 37 -7.03 -9.10 9.23
CA LEU A 37 -6.11 -10.15 9.65
C LEU A 37 -4.74 -9.98 8.97
N CYS A 38 -3.68 -10.11 9.77
CA CYS A 38 -2.30 -10.06 9.31
C CYS A 38 -1.46 -11.10 10.07
N ASN A 39 -0.49 -11.70 9.42
CA ASN A 39 0.47 -12.58 10.10
C ASN A 39 1.56 -11.82 10.89
N LEU A 40 1.56 -10.49 10.81
CA LEU A 40 2.42 -9.58 11.57
C LEU A 40 1.58 -8.68 12.48
N GLN A 41 2.25 -8.10 13.49
CA GLN A 41 1.69 -7.08 14.37
C GLN A 41 2.72 -5.94 14.47
N CYS A 42 2.77 -5.12 13.42
CA CYS A 42 3.72 -4.01 13.33
C CYS A 42 3.35 -2.89 14.30
N GLY A 43 4.34 -2.32 14.99
CA GLY A 43 4.12 -1.25 15.97
C GLY A 43 3.53 0.04 15.39
N ASN A 44 3.73 0.27 14.09
CA ASN A 44 3.29 1.45 13.36
C ASN A 44 2.13 1.18 12.36
N CYS A 45 1.40 0.06 12.53
CA CYS A 45 0.30 -0.30 11.65
C CYS A 45 -0.90 0.64 11.85
N TYR A 46 -1.22 1.46 10.83
CA TYR A 46 -2.29 2.46 10.93
C TYR A 46 -3.70 1.84 11.01
N ILE A 47 -3.90 0.61 10.52
CA ILE A 47 -5.15 -0.14 10.65
C ILE A 47 -5.13 -1.14 11.81
N GLU A 48 -4.05 -1.16 12.60
CA GLU A 48 -3.87 -2.03 13.75
C GLU A 48 -4.05 -3.52 13.44
N SER A 49 -3.65 -3.92 12.23
CA SER A 49 -3.74 -5.32 11.78
C SER A 49 -2.88 -6.24 12.64
N SER A 50 -3.40 -7.41 12.91
CA SER A 50 -2.71 -8.43 13.71
C SER A 50 -3.27 -9.83 13.41
N PRO A 51 -2.65 -10.89 13.94
CA PRO A 51 -3.20 -12.25 13.81
C PRO A 51 -4.57 -12.48 14.43
N VAL A 52 -5.02 -11.55 15.27
CA VAL A 52 -6.30 -11.63 16.02
C VAL A 52 -7.27 -10.50 15.71
N ASN A 53 -6.89 -9.57 14.82
CA ASN A 53 -7.79 -8.48 14.43
C ASN A 53 -8.67 -8.91 13.26
N ASP A 54 -9.89 -9.27 13.54
CA ASP A 54 -10.93 -9.71 12.58
C ASP A 54 -12.05 -8.66 12.38
N ARG A 55 -11.81 -7.38 12.70
CA ARG A 55 -12.83 -6.31 12.59
C ARG A 55 -13.42 -6.19 11.18
N LEU A 56 -12.61 -6.41 10.16
CA LEU A 56 -13.07 -6.52 8.78
C LEU A 56 -12.85 -7.96 8.33
N VAL A 57 -13.93 -8.58 7.89
CA VAL A 57 -13.89 -9.92 7.27
C VAL A 57 -13.14 -9.85 5.94
N PHE A 58 -12.72 -11.00 5.45
CA PHE A 58 -12.14 -11.07 4.11
C PHE A 58 -13.16 -10.66 3.06
N ILE A 59 -12.74 -9.74 2.17
CA ILE A 59 -13.54 -9.37 1.00
C ILE A 59 -13.60 -10.55 0.03
N THR A 60 -14.75 -10.73 -0.61
CA THR A 60 -14.94 -11.81 -1.58
C THR A 60 -14.83 -11.31 -3.03
N PRO A 61 -14.56 -12.19 -4.02
CA PRO A 61 -14.63 -11.84 -5.43
C PRO A 61 -15.95 -11.18 -5.83
N LYS A 62 -17.07 -11.65 -5.25
CA LYS A 62 -18.41 -11.11 -5.52
C LYS A 62 -18.56 -9.65 -5.04
N ASP A 63 -17.93 -9.30 -3.92
CA ASP A 63 -17.98 -7.92 -3.43
C ASP A 63 -17.19 -6.99 -4.35
N ILE A 64 -16.02 -7.42 -4.80
CA ILE A 64 -15.19 -6.67 -5.75
C ILE A 64 -15.89 -6.55 -7.10
N GLN A 65 -16.50 -7.62 -7.62
CA GLN A 65 -17.23 -7.65 -8.88
C GLN A 65 -18.25 -6.51 -8.97
N LYS A 66 -19.04 -6.28 -7.92
CA LYS A 66 -20.04 -5.18 -7.91
C LYS A 66 -19.42 -3.82 -8.21
N HIS A 67 -18.29 -3.51 -7.58
CA HIS A 67 -17.62 -2.23 -7.78
C HIS A 67 -16.93 -2.13 -9.14
N LEU A 68 -16.42 -3.23 -9.66
CA LEU A 68 -15.85 -3.26 -11.02
C LEU A 68 -16.93 -3.05 -12.08
N ASP A 69 -18.11 -3.63 -11.88
CA ASP A 69 -19.27 -3.42 -12.76
C ASP A 69 -19.74 -1.95 -12.72
N GLU A 70 -19.79 -1.33 -11.54
CA GLU A 70 -20.10 0.08 -11.37
C GLU A 70 -19.10 0.99 -12.10
N ILE A 71 -17.80 0.71 -11.98
CA ILE A 71 -16.74 1.43 -12.70
C ILE A 71 -16.94 1.32 -14.21
N SER A 72 -17.17 0.10 -14.72
CA SER A 72 -17.40 -0.13 -16.14
C SER A 72 -18.61 0.65 -16.67
N LEU A 73 -19.68 0.76 -15.87
CA LEU A 73 -20.86 1.56 -16.22
C LEU A 73 -20.55 3.07 -16.25
N LEU A 74 -19.71 3.56 -15.35
CA LEU A 74 -19.27 4.96 -15.33
C LEU A 74 -18.38 5.29 -16.53
N ASP A 75 -17.49 4.40 -16.92
CA ASP A 75 -16.63 4.52 -18.08
C ASP A 75 -17.46 4.61 -19.37
N HIS A 76 -18.43 3.72 -19.56
CA HIS A 76 -19.35 3.74 -20.70
C HIS A 76 -20.17 5.05 -20.81
N LYS A 77 -20.38 5.75 -19.71
CA LYS A 77 -21.06 7.04 -19.68
C LYS A 77 -20.13 8.24 -19.89
N GLY A 78 -18.82 7.99 -20.10
CA GLY A 78 -17.81 9.03 -20.28
C GLY A 78 -17.47 9.83 -19.02
N HIS A 79 -17.77 9.28 -17.84
CA HIS A 79 -17.43 9.90 -16.55
C HIS A 79 -16.00 9.59 -16.08
N ILE A 80 -15.32 8.64 -16.75
CA ILE A 80 -13.93 8.28 -16.47
C ILE A 80 -13.08 8.75 -17.64
N GLN A 81 -12.18 9.67 -17.37
CA GLN A 81 -11.29 10.25 -18.40
C GLN A 81 -9.96 9.51 -18.51
N GLU A 82 -9.59 8.72 -17.51
CA GLU A 82 -8.33 7.97 -17.42
C GLU A 82 -8.61 6.57 -16.86
N SER A 83 -7.73 5.62 -17.15
CA SER A 83 -7.80 4.27 -16.57
C SER A 83 -7.73 4.34 -15.04
N ILE A 84 -8.69 3.69 -14.38
CA ILE A 84 -8.72 3.58 -12.91
C ILE A 84 -7.74 2.49 -12.48
N ASN A 85 -6.89 2.81 -11.50
CA ASN A 85 -6.04 1.81 -10.86
C ASN A 85 -6.80 1.11 -9.73
N ILE A 86 -6.59 -0.19 -9.57
CA ILE A 86 -7.11 -0.94 -8.44
C ILE A 86 -5.99 -1.20 -7.45
N GLY A 87 -6.24 -0.93 -6.18
CA GLY A 87 -5.32 -1.22 -5.08
C GLY A 87 -5.89 -2.26 -4.13
N LEU A 88 -5.12 -3.28 -3.79
CA LEU A 88 -5.42 -4.23 -2.72
C LEU A 88 -4.53 -3.95 -1.52
N THR A 89 -5.16 -3.76 -0.38
CA THR A 89 -4.49 -3.49 0.91
C THR A 89 -5.23 -4.21 2.04
N GLY A 90 -4.87 -3.92 3.28
CA GLY A 90 -5.55 -4.48 4.45
C GLY A 90 -4.55 -4.87 5.52
N GLY A 91 -4.76 -6.01 6.17
CA GLY A 91 -3.76 -6.67 6.98
C GLY A 91 -2.66 -7.25 6.08
N GLU A 92 -2.82 -8.50 5.71
CA GLU A 92 -1.99 -9.11 4.66
C GLU A 92 -2.90 -9.71 3.59
N PRO A 93 -2.91 -9.17 2.35
CA PRO A 93 -3.79 -9.67 1.29
C PRO A 93 -3.64 -11.16 1.02
N PHE A 94 -2.44 -11.72 1.12
CA PHE A 94 -2.18 -13.15 0.89
C PHE A 94 -2.64 -14.07 2.04
N LEU A 95 -3.29 -13.53 3.08
CA LEU A 95 -4.09 -14.31 4.04
C LEU A 95 -5.53 -14.53 3.57
N ASN A 96 -6.05 -13.68 2.70
CA ASN A 96 -7.39 -13.86 2.15
C ASN A 96 -7.39 -15.15 1.30
N PRO A 97 -8.27 -16.14 1.60
CA PRO A 97 -8.29 -17.41 0.88
C PRO A 97 -8.62 -17.24 -0.61
N ASP A 98 -9.37 -16.20 -0.97
CA ASP A 98 -9.84 -15.94 -2.33
C ASP A 98 -8.91 -14.97 -3.09
N ILE A 99 -7.71 -14.66 -2.55
CA ILE A 99 -6.85 -13.60 -3.12
C ILE A 99 -6.51 -13.83 -4.58
N ILE A 100 -6.28 -15.07 -5.00
CA ILE A 100 -5.95 -15.38 -6.38
C ILE A 100 -7.16 -15.15 -7.30
N ASP A 101 -8.35 -15.59 -6.88
CA ASP A 101 -9.59 -15.39 -7.65
C ASP A 101 -9.90 -13.89 -7.79
N ILE A 102 -9.61 -13.10 -6.74
CA ILE A 102 -9.72 -11.64 -6.75
C ILE A 102 -8.75 -11.03 -7.76
N ILE A 103 -7.49 -11.45 -7.76
CA ILE A 103 -6.47 -10.96 -8.70
C ILE A 103 -6.90 -11.28 -10.14
N GLU A 104 -7.26 -12.54 -10.41
CA GLU A 104 -7.72 -12.97 -11.74
C GLU A 104 -8.94 -12.17 -12.19
N LEU A 105 -9.94 -12.01 -11.32
CA LEU A 105 -11.13 -11.21 -11.62
C LEU A 105 -10.77 -9.78 -12.04
N ILE A 106 -9.94 -9.06 -11.26
CA ILE A 106 -9.55 -7.68 -11.58
C ILE A 106 -8.82 -7.62 -12.93
N LEU A 107 -7.91 -8.56 -13.19
CA LEU A 107 -7.15 -8.60 -14.44
C LEU A 107 -8.05 -8.87 -15.68
N THR A 108 -9.21 -9.55 -15.53
CA THR A 108 -10.18 -9.71 -16.62
C THR A 108 -10.78 -8.38 -17.08
N TYR A 109 -10.87 -7.39 -16.20
CA TYR A 109 -11.30 -6.01 -16.52
C TYR A 109 -10.19 -5.17 -17.17
N LYS A 110 -8.98 -5.73 -17.34
CA LYS A 110 -7.80 -5.02 -17.89
C LYS A 110 -7.44 -3.74 -17.12
N LEU A 111 -7.71 -3.71 -15.84
CA LEU A 111 -7.37 -2.60 -14.95
C LEU A 111 -6.00 -2.83 -14.30
N PRO A 112 -5.16 -1.79 -14.20
CA PRO A 112 -3.92 -1.87 -13.45
C PRO A 112 -4.17 -2.22 -11.99
N LEU A 113 -3.49 -3.23 -11.48
CA LEU A 113 -3.62 -3.74 -10.13
C LEU A 113 -2.33 -3.56 -9.34
N LEU A 114 -2.42 -2.89 -8.20
CA LEU A 114 -1.35 -2.75 -7.22
C LEU A 114 -1.69 -3.51 -5.94
N ILE A 115 -0.84 -4.45 -5.53
CA ILE A 115 -1.01 -5.22 -4.30
C ILE A 115 0.03 -4.79 -3.28
N LEU A 116 -0.42 -4.28 -2.14
CA LEU A 116 0.44 -3.95 -1.00
C LEU A 116 0.58 -5.20 -0.11
N THR A 117 1.80 -5.65 0.10
CA THR A 117 2.07 -6.83 0.95
C THR A 117 3.27 -6.62 1.86
N ASN A 118 3.28 -7.30 2.99
CA ASN A 118 4.41 -7.34 3.89
C ASN A 118 5.60 -8.19 3.36
N GLY A 119 5.43 -8.84 2.22
CA GLY A 119 6.49 -9.58 1.55
C GLY A 119 7.00 -10.81 2.29
N THR A 120 6.30 -11.34 3.27
CA THR A 120 6.68 -12.56 3.98
C THR A 120 6.32 -13.83 3.18
N ARG A 121 6.54 -15.01 3.75
CA ARG A 121 6.35 -16.29 3.05
C ARG A 121 4.95 -16.54 2.49
N LEU A 122 3.94 -15.76 2.89
CA LEU A 122 2.55 -16.00 2.47
C LEU A 122 2.38 -15.86 0.96
N ILE A 123 2.96 -14.85 0.34
CA ILE A 123 2.93 -14.64 -1.11
C ILE A 123 3.48 -15.86 -1.87
N ARG A 124 4.53 -16.51 -1.33
CA ARG A 124 5.18 -17.69 -1.95
C ARG A 124 4.28 -18.92 -1.99
N ARG A 125 3.18 -18.98 -1.23
CA ARG A 125 2.19 -20.07 -1.29
C ARG A 125 1.52 -20.14 -2.67
N PHE A 126 1.49 -19.03 -3.38
CA PHE A 126 0.85 -18.88 -4.70
C PHE A 126 1.86 -18.70 -5.84
N GLU A 127 3.12 -19.06 -5.61
CA GLU A 127 4.26 -18.82 -6.50
C GLU A 127 3.97 -19.12 -7.97
N LYS A 128 3.57 -20.35 -8.29
CA LYS A 128 3.33 -20.78 -9.69
C LYS A 128 2.22 -19.96 -10.36
N LYS A 129 1.18 -19.63 -9.61
CA LYS A 129 0.04 -18.88 -10.14
C LYS A 129 0.41 -17.42 -10.37
N LEU A 130 1.14 -16.81 -9.44
CA LEU A 130 1.57 -15.42 -9.55
C LEU A 130 2.57 -15.24 -10.69
N ILE A 131 3.52 -16.16 -10.89
CA ILE A 131 4.43 -16.13 -12.04
C ILE A 131 3.63 -16.16 -13.35
N LEU A 132 2.67 -17.08 -13.47
CA LEU A 132 1.82 -17.15 -14.67
C LEU A 132 1.04 -15.86 -14.91
N LEU A 133 0.40 -15.31 -13.87
CA LEU A 133 -0.39 -14.08 -13.97
C LEU A 133 0.49 -12.87 -14.32
N SER A 134 1.69 -12.77 -13.76
CA SER A 134 2.65 -11.71 -14.08
C SER A 134 3.11 -11.78 -15.53
N GLN A 135 3.34 -12.99 -16.06
CA GLN A 135 3.72 -13.19 -17.46
C GLN A 135 2.57 -12.89 -18.44
N LEU A 136 1.34 -13.22 -18.07
CA LEU A 136 0.15 -12.94 -18.90
C LEU A 136 -0.26 -11.46 -18.87
N HIS A 137 0.04 -10.74 -17.79
CA HIS A 137 -0.37 -9.36 -17.55
C HIS A 137 0.81 -8.49 -17.07
N PRO A 138 1.90 -8.39 -17.84
CA PRO A 138 3.15 -7.76 -17.38
C PRO A 138 2.99 -6.27 -17.02
N ASP A 139 2.06 -5.56 -17.69
CA ASP A 139 1.85 -4.13 -17.47
C ASP A 139 0.74 -3.83 -16.45
N LEU A 140 -0.03 -4.84 -16.04
CA LEU A 140 -1.18 -4.66 -15.17
C LEU A 140 -0.92 -5.08 -13.73
N LEU A 141 -0.20 -6.19 -13.50
CA LEU A 141 0.01 -6.73 -12.16
C LEU A 141 1.28 -6.16 -11.52
N ASN A 142 1.10 -5.36 -10.49
CA ASN A 142 2.17 -4.70 -9.77
C ASN A 142 2.12 -5.01 -8.28
N PHE A 143 3.28 -5.08 -7.64
CA PHE A 143 3.40 -5.32 -6.20
C PHE A 143 4.11 -4.16 -5.52
N ARG A 144 3.75 -3.89 -4.27
CA ARG A 144 4.52 -3.02 -3.39
C ARG A 144 4.86 -3.77 -2.12
N ILE A 145 6.14 -4.01 -1.96
CA ILE A 145 6.68 -4.80 -0.86
C ILE A 145 7.12 -3.88 0.26
N SER A 146 6.64 -4.14 1.46
CA SER A 146 7.01 -3.34 2.62
C SER A 146 8.34 -3.79 3.20
N LEU A 147 9.37 -2.94 3.08
CA LEU A 147 10.67 -3.10 3.71
C LEU A 147 10.99 -1.80 4.46
N ASP A 148 10.59 -1.70 5.72
CA ASP A 148 10.62 -0.43 6.48
C ASP A 148 12.01 0.16 6.63
N HIS A 149 13.06 -0.67 6.64
CA HIS A 149 14.43 -0.18 6.73
C HIS A 149 15.41 -1.10 5.98
N PHE A 150 16.50 -0.53 5.51
CA PHE A 150 17.59 -1.22 4.80
C PHE A 150 18.50 -2.06 5.74
N THR A 151 18.33 -1.97 7.07
CA THR A 151 19.01 -2.84 8.06
C THR A 151 18.02 -3.76 8.74
N GLU A 152 18.46 -5.02 8.98
CA GLU A 152 17.67 -6.03 9.67
C GLU A 152 17.19 -5.55 11.04
N GLN A 153 18.10 -4.96 11.83
CA GLN A 153 17.79 -4.54 13.19
C GLN A 153 16.60 -3.58 13.26
N VAL A 154 16.57 -2.55 12.42
CA VAL A 154 15.52 -1.53 12.46
C VAL A 154 14.24 -2.05 11.84
N HIS A 155 14.32 -2.81 10.75
CA HIS A 155 13.15 -3.44 10.13
C HIS A 155 12.47 -4.42 11.11
N ASP A 156 13.24 -5.27 11.75
CA ASP A 156 12.71 -6.30 12.65
C ASP A 156 12.18 -5.71 13.97
N GLN A 157 12.68 -4.56 14.40
CA GLN A 157 12.12 -3.81 15.52
C GLN A 157 10.66 -3.41 15.26
N GLU A 158 10.34 -3.02 14.03
CA GLU A 158 8.98 -2.59 13.64
C GLU A 158 8.08 -3.76 13.25
N ARG A 159 8.63 -4.75 12.54
CA ARG A 159 7.84 -5.82 11.91
C ARG A 159 8.00 -7.20 12.54
N GLY A 160 8.83 -7.29 13.58
CA GLY A 160 9.09 -8.53 14.30
C GLY A 160 10.33 -9.28 13.77
N LYS A 161 11.00 -9.97 14.69
CA LYS A 161 12.27 -10.64 14.47
C LYS A 161 12.24 -11.65 13.32
N GLY A 162 13.24 -11.58 12.44
CA GLY A 162 13.47 -12.49 11.32
C GLY A 162 12.57 -12.21 10.11
N ASN A 163 11.81 -11.10 10.10
CA ASN A 163 10.98 -10.74 8.94
C ASN A 163 11.81 -10.04 7.86
N PHE A 164 12.88 -9.33 8.20
CA PHE A 164 13.80 -8.76 7.22
C PHE A 164 14.28 -9.80 6.20
N ASN A 165 14.86 -10.90 6.66
CA ASN A 165 15.38 -11.95 5.79
C ASN A 165 14.28 -12.62 4.95
N LYS A 166 13.04 -12.73 5.46
CA LYS A 166 11.90 -13.26 4.69
C LYS A 166 11.53 -12.32 3.53
N VAL A 167 11.55 -10.99 3.78
CA VAL A 167 11.28 -9.98 2.76
C VAL A 167 12.39 -9.96 1.71
N ILE A 168 13.66 -9.96 2.12
CA ILE A 168 14.80 -10.04 1.19
C ILE A 168 14.70 -11.26 0.28
N ASN A 169 14.40 -12.44 0.83
CA ASN A 169 14.20 -13.65 0.02
C ASN A 169 13.01 -13.54 -0.94
N THR A 170 11.96 -12.83 -0.56
CA THR A 170 10.82 -12.57 -1.46
C THR A 170 11.22 -11.63 -2.59
N LEU A 171 11.95 -10.54 -2.28
CA LEU A 171 12.42 -9.59 -3.28
C LEU A 171 13.38 -10.24 -4.29
N LYS A 172 14.30 -11.11 -3.82
CA LYS A 172 15.16 -11.92 -4.71
C LYS A 172 14.33 -12.77 -5.67
N TRP A 173 13.38 -13.51 -5.15
CA TRP A 173 12.49 -14.33 -5.96
C TRP A 173 11.70 -13.51 -6.96
N MET A 174 11.19 -12.34 -6.58
CA MET A 174 10.46 -11.46 -7.50
C MET A 174 11.37 -10.94 -8.61
N SER A 175 12.60 -10.54 -8.26
CA SER A 175 13.61 -10.11 -9.21
C SER A 175 14.01 -11.22 -10.19
N GLU A 176 14.21 -12.44 -9.70
CA GLU A 176 14.56 -13.63 -10.51
C GLU A 176 13.45 -14.06 -11.49
N ASN A 177 12.19 -13.67 -11.22
CA ASN A 177 11.03 -14.03 -12.04
C ASN A 177 10.39 -12.83 -12.75
N ASP A 178 11.12 -11.72 -12.89
CA ASP A 178 10.74 -10.52 -13.64
C ASP A 178 9.39 -9.90 -13.23
N PHE A 179 9.05 -9.99 -11.94
CA PHE A 179 7.86 -9.33 -11.43
C PHE A 179 8.00 -7.79 -11.50
N ASN A 180 6.89 -7.11 -11.76
CA ASN A 180 6.83 -5.67 -11.52
C ASN A 180 6.59 -5.41 -10.03
N PHE A 181 7.56 -4.82 -9.36
CA PHE A 181 7.43 -4.49 -7.95
C PHE A 181 8.11 -3.19 -7.58
N THR A 182 7.60 -2.56 -6.55
CA THR A 182 8.19 -1.41 -5.86
C THR A 182 8.44 -1.78 -4.41
N VAL A 183 9.37 -1.09 -3.77
CA VAL A 183 9.66 -1.28 -2.35
C VAL A 183 9.25 -0.05 -1.57
N ALA A 184 8.41 -0.25 -0.55
CA ALA A 184 8.01 0.79 0.37
C ALA A 184 8.95 0.79 1.58
N GLY A 185 9.83 1.79 1.65
CA GLY A 185 10.74 2.02 2.76
C GLY A 185 10.32 3.23 3.60
N ARG A 186 10.98 3.40 4.74
CA ARG A 186 10.79 4.55 5.63
C ARG A 186 12.10 5.30 5.82
N SER A 187 12.00 6.63 5.91
CA SER A 187 13.08 7.49 6.35
C SER A 187 12.87 7.83 7.81
N LEU A 188 13.84 7.57 8.66
CA LEU A 188 13.82 8.06 10.04
C LEU A 188 13.73 9.60 10.05
N ILE A 189 13.10 10.18 11.07
CA ILE A 189 12.83 11.63 11.18
C ILE A 189 14.08 12.50 10.94
N THR A 190 15.26 11.99 11.30
CA THR A 190 16.55 12.70 11.17
C THR A 190 17.33 12.38 9.90
N ALA A 191 16.85 11.47 9.06
CA ALA A 191 17.58 10.99 7.88
C ALA A 191 17.06 11.66 6.60
N SER A 192 17.98 12.01 5.70
CA SER A 192 17.65 12.44 4.36
C SER A 192 16.99 11.31 3.56
N MET A 193 15.90 11.61 2.83
CA MET A 193 15.27 10.63 1.95
C MET A 193 16.21 10.20 0.81
N ILE A 194 17.07 11.09 0.33
CA ILE A 194 18.06 10.79 -0.71
C ILE A 194 19.10 9.79 -0.19
N ASP A 195 19.67 10.03 1.00
CA ASP A 195 20.63 9.14 1.61
C ASP A 195 20.00 7.79 1.97
N THR A 196 18.76 7.81 2.43
CA THR A 196 17.99 6.60 2.72
C THR A 196 17.83 5.75 1.46
N ARG A 197 17.41 6.35 0.33
CA ARG A 197 17.28 5.64 -0.95
C ARG A 197 18.60 5.03 -1.41
N LYS A 198 19.70 5.77 -1.28
CA LYS A 198 21.04 5.27 -1.61
C LYS A 198 21.40 4.00 -0.84
N LYS A 199 21.12 3.95 0.46
CA LYS A 199 21.38 2.77 1.31
C LYS A 199 20.49 1.57 0.93
N TYR A 200 19.26 1.78 0.47
CA TYR A 200 18.45 0.70 -0.10
C TYR A 200 19.07 0.17 -1.39
N LEU A 201 19.56 1.02 -2.27
CA LEU A 201 20.24 0.61 -3.50
C LEU A 201 21.51 -0.19 -3.21
N GLU A 202 22.31 0.22 -2.22
CA GLU A 202 23.49 -0.53 -1.76
C GLU A 202 23.11 -1.92 -1.22
N LEU A 203 22.02 -2.02 -0.44
CA LEU A 203 21.48 -3.29 0.03
C LEU A 203 21.07 -4.18 -1.14
N PHE A 204 20.30 -3.65 -2.09
CA PHE A 204 19.78 -4.44 -3.22
C PHE A 204 20.90 -4.92 -4.14
N LEU A 205 21.91 -4.09 -4.38
CA LEU A 205 23.11 -4.51 -5.11
C LEU A 205 23.83 -5.67 -4.40
N LYS A 206 23.99 -5.57 -3.07
CA LYS A 206 24.62 -6.63 -2.26
C LYS A 206 23.83 -7.94 -2.28
N GLU A 207 22.51 -7.85 -2.34
CA GLU A 207 21.59 -8.99 -2.25
C GLU A 207 21.16 -9.52 -3.64
N ASP A 208 21.76 -9.03 -4.73
CA ASP A 208 21.41 -9.39 -6.13
C ASP A 208 19.91 -9.17 -6.44
N ILE A 209 19.33 -8.09 -5.90
CA ILE A 209 17.95 -7.68 -6.18
C ILE A 209 17.99 -6.60 -7.25
N ASN A 210 17.45 -6.91 -8.43
CA ASN A 210 17.43 -5.99 -9.57
C ASN A 210 16.14 -5.17 -9.57
N LEU A 211 16.28 -3.86 -9.49
CA LEU A 211 15.22 -2.89 -9.76
C LEU A 211 15.36 -2.35 -11.17
N LYS A 212 14.25 -2.05 -11.83
CA LYS A 212 14.27 -1.44 -13.17
C LYS A 212 14.76 0.01 -13.09
N THR A 213 14.33 0.73 -12.06
CA THR A 213 14.74 2.11 -11.80
C THR A 213 14.88 2.39 -10.29
N PRO A 214 15.70 3.38 -9.87
CA PRO A 214 15.82 3.78 -8.46
C PRO A 214 14.51 4.31 -7.86
N GLU A 215 13.59 4.81 -8.69
CA GLU A 215 12.29 5.36 -8.29
C GLU A 215 11.34 4.27 -7.78
N GLU A 216 11.61 2.99 -8.08
CA GLU A 216 10.88 1.85 -7.52
C GLU A 216 11.07 1.70 -6.01
N ILE A 217 12.04 2.41 -5.42
CA ILE A 217 12.15 2.58 -3.97
C ILE A 217 11.38 3.83 -3.55
N ILE A 218 10.21 3.62 -2.95
CA ILE A 218 9.33 4.67 -2.44
C ILE A 218 9.65 4.87 -0.97
N ILE A 219 10.17 6.04 -0.61
CA ILE A 219 10.51 6.36 0.78
C ILE A 219 9.40 7.21 1.39
N PHE A 220 8.79 6.70 2.44
CA PHE A 220 7.83 7.43 3.26
C PHE A 220 8.55 8.06 4.45
N PRO A 221 8.30 9.35 4.74
CA PRO A 221 8.79 9.94 5.96
C PRO A 221 8.14 9.27 7.17
N GLU A 222 8.92 9.07 8.23
CA GLU A 222 8.36 8.61 9.50
C GLU A 222 7.45 9.67 10.09
N MET A 223 6.22 9.30 10.40
CA MET A 223 5.26 10.18 11.04
C MET A 223 5.35 10.04 12.56
N ASN A 224 5.36 11.16 13.27
CA ASN A 224 5.31 11.13 14.73
C ASN A 224 3.90 10.74 15.21
N ALA A 225 3.73 9.47 15.52
CA ALA A 225 2.45 8.90 16.00
C ALA A 225 1.93 9.55 17.31
N LYS A 226 2.79 10.27 18.06
CA LYS A 226 2.40 10.98 19.29
C LYS A 226 1.71 12.32 19.02
N LYS A 227 1.81 12.86 17.80
CA LYS A 227 1.12 14.10 17.42
C LYS A 227 -0.23 13.73 16.82
N ASN A 228 -1.29 14.36 17.32
CA ASN A 228 -2.58 14.28 16.63
C ASN A 228 -2.42 14.83 15.21
N PRO A 229 -3.02 14.18 14.19
CA PRO A 229 -3.03 14.74 12.85
C PRO A 229 -3.67 16.13 12.90
N PRO A 230 -3.11 17.11 12.16
CA PRO A 230 -3.72 18.44 12.09
C PRO A 230 -5.06 18.36 11.40
N GLU A 231 -6.00 19.16 11.85
CA GLU A 231 -7.23 19.41 11.11
C GLU A 231 -6.93 20.39 9.97
N ILE A 232 -7.30 20.02 8.76
CA ILE A 232 -6.99 20.81 7.56
C ILE A 232 -8.07 21.87 7.39
N THR A 233 -7.66 23.12 7.27
CA THR A 233 -8.52 24.29 7.04
C THR A 233 -8.28 24.88 5.65
N GLU A 234 -9.15 25.75 5.19
CA GLU A 234 -8.98 26.47 3.91
C GLU A 234 -7.67 27.26 3.84
N GLN A 235 -7.18 27.75 4.97
CA GLN A 235 -5.88 28.45 5.04
C GLN A 235 -4.68 27.55 4.71
N CYS A 236 -4.82 26.21 4.85
CA CYS A 236 -3.78 25.26 4.51
C CYS A 236 -3.48 25.23 3.01
N TRP A 237 -4.44 25.58 2.15
CA TRP A 237 -4.24 25.66 0.69
C TRP A 237 -3.14 26.65 0.32
N GLY A 238 -3.11 27.80 0.98
CA GLY A 238 -2.06 28.80 0.75
C GLY A 238 -0.63 28.37 1.15
N ILE A 239 -0.50 27.23 1.85
CA ILE A 239 0.79 26.60 2.16
C ILE A 239 1.19 25.62 1.05
N LEU A 240 0.21 24.84 0.56
CA LEU A 240 0.42 23.83 -0.47
C LEU A 240 0.73 24.45 -1.86
N ASP A 241 0.13 25.59 -2.16
CA ASP A 241 0.37 26.32 -3.42
C ASP A 241 1.78 26.96 -3.50
N LYS A 242 2.56 26.91 -2.42
CA LYS A 242 3.91 27.47 -2.34
C LYS A 242 5.03 26.41 -2.35
N THR A 243 4.68 25.14 -2.41
CA THR A 243 5.62 24.01 -2.44
C THR A 243 5.59 23.31 -3.77
#